data_ba6004ddddfb02f814fb9b3cd6cae043
#
_entry.id   ba6004ddddfb02f814fb9b3cd6cae043
#
_cell.length_a   1.000
_cell.length_b   1.000
_cell.length_c   1.000
_cell.angle_alpha   90.00
_cell.angle_beta   90.00
_cell.angle_gamma   90.00
#
_symmetry.space_group_name_H-M   'P 1'
#
loop_
_entity.id
_entity.type
_entity.pdbx_description
1 polymer ?
#
loop_
_entity_poly.entity_id
_entity_poly.type
_entity_poly.pdbx_seq_one_letter_code
_entity_poly.pdbx_strand_id
1 'polypeptide(L)'
;MIWPGMINDPFVRTKIRKMIQKRIRQSKIGVLSVDGNFAIMSGDLYALAQSMFNLKVTGLLKSGEIYHKFWLDKYDKQVVCFRAPMTSHNNVVKQRICYNHDAQYWFRYIQHAVIVNAWDDTCMKTNGSDFDGDLLFTTNNHVLVSAYRKLPAIDCAQKKASKTIVTEKDIIISNKSGFGDKIGSTTNLTTSQLSLMASFDKNSKEYKELEYRVITGQNYQQNAIDLVVALRSNMQ
;
A
#
# COMPACT_ATOMS: atom_id res chain seq x y z
N MET A 1 -21.14 13.99 20.63
CA MET A 1 -21.65 13.08 21.69
C MET A 1 -23.11 13.46 21.95
N ILE A 2 -24.04 12.54 21.74
CA ILE A 2 -25.49 12.84 21.82
C ILE A 2 -25.91 13.13 23.27
N TRP A 3 -25.33 12.40 24.23
CA TRP A 3 -25.58 12.62 25.66
C TRP A 3 -24.32 12.28 26.48
N PRO A 4 -23.75 13.21 27.23
CA PRO A 4 -22.51 12.98 27.98
C PRO A 4 -22.61 11.85 29.03
N GLY A 5 -23.80 11.61 29.59
CA GLY A 5 -24.05 10.56 30.56
C GLY A 5 -23.89 9.13 30.01
N MET A 6 -23.89 8.95 28.70
CA MET A 6 -23.66 7.63 28.09
C MET A 6 -22.34 6.98 28.48
N ILE A 7 -21.35 7.78 28.89
CA ILE A 7 -20.06 7.25 29.36
C ILE A 7 -20.20 6.40 30.63
N ASN A 8 -21.27 6.60 31.39
CA ASN A 8 -21.56 5.85 32.62
C ASN A 8 -22.30 4.53 32.36
N ASP A 9 -22.83 4.32 31.14
CA ASP A 9 -23.46 3.05 30.77
C ASP A 9 -22.42 1.91 30.75
N PRO A 10 -22.70 0.77 31.42
CA PRO A 10 -21.76 -0.34 31.51
C PRO A 10 -21.34 -0.94 30.17
N PHE A 11 -22.26 -0.99 29.20
CA PHE A 11 -21.97 -1.49 27.86
C PHE A 11 -21.05 -0.55 27.12
N VAL A 12 -21.35 0.76 27.11
CA VAL A 12 -20.51 1.80 26.48
C VAL A 12 -19.11 1.81 27.09
N ARG A 13 -19.00 1.77 28.43
CA ARG A 13 -17.71 1.69 29.13
C ARG A 13 -16.91 0.45 28.71
N THR A 14 -17.58 -0.71 28.59
CA THR A 14 -16.93 -1.95 28.16
C THR A 14 -16.43 -1.83 26.72
N LYS A 15 -17.20 -1.23 25.82
CA LYS A 15 -16.77 -0.99 24.43
C LYS A 15 -15.57 -0.05 24.34
N ILE A 16 -15.62 1.07 25.06
CA ILE A 16 -14.50 2.02 25.12
C ILE A 16 -13.23 1.34 25.66
N ARG A 17 -13.35 0.57 26.77
CA ARG A 17 -12.21 -0.18 27.32
C ARG A 17 -11.62 -1.15 26.32
N LYS A 18 -12.44 -1.91 25.58
CA LYS A 18 -11.98 -2.82 24.52
C LYS A 18 -11.27 -2.09 23.38
N MET A 19 -11.76 -0.91 22.98
CA MET A 19 -11.10 -0.08 21.97
C MET A 19 -9.72 0.41 22.44
N ILE A 20 -9.62 0.90 23.67
CA ILE A 20 -8.34 1.35 24.26
C ILE A 20 -7.36 0.18 24.36
N GLN A 21 -7.82 -0.97 24.85
CA GLN A 21 -6.98 -2.19 24.95
C GLN A 21 -6.48 -2.66 23.59
N LYS A 22 -7.34 -2.55 22.54
CA LYS A 22 -6.93 -2.86 21.15
C LYS A 22 -5.81 -1.91 20.72
N ARG A 23 -5.94 -0.61 20.94
CA ARG A 23 -4.91 0.40 20.59
C ARG A 23 -3.59 0.14 21.33
N ILE A 24 -3.65 -0.14 22.63
CA ILE A 24 -2.45 -0.48 23.41
C ILE A 24 -1.77 -1.74 22.84
N ARG A 25 -2.53 -2.79 22.53
CA ARG A 25 -1.96 -4.00 21.93
C ARG A 25 -1.33 -3.72 20.58
N GLN A 26 -2.01 -2.97 19.72
CA GLN A 26 -1.48 -2.58 18.41
C GLN A 26 -0.16 -1.81 18.55
N SER A 27 -0.09 -0.84 19.46
CA SER A 27 1.14 -0.07 19.70
C SER A 27 2.29 -0.96 20.16
N LYS A 28 2.01 -1.98 21.00
CA LYS A 28 3.03 -2.94 21.46
C LYS A 28 3.65 -3.79 20.35
N ILE A 29 2.91 -4.05 19.28
CA ILE A 29 3.40 -4.80 18.12
C ILE A 29 3.86 -3.88 16.98
N GLY A 30 4.07 -2.58 17.25
CA GLY A 30 4.62 -1.63 16.29
C GLY A 30 3.61 -1.02 15.31
N VAL A 31 2.31 -1.26 15.49
CA VAL A 31 1.27 -0.59 14.69
C VAL A 31 1.11 0.84 15.20
N LEU A 32 1.68 1.78 14.46
CA LEU A 32 1.62 3.20 14.78
C LEU A 32 0.37 3.84 14.15
N SER A 33 -0.23 4.79 14.88
CA SER A 33 -1.27 5.66 14.33
C SER A 33 -0.60 6.89 13.75
N VAL A 34 -0.78 7.12 12.47
CA VAL A 34 -0.21 8.26 11.75
C VAL A 34 -1.35 8.96 10.99
N ASP A 35 -1.37 10.28 11.05
CA ASP A 35 -2.31 11.05 10.26
C ASP A 35 -1.97 10.93 8.77
N GLY A 36 -2.98 10.66 7.97
CA GLY A 36 -2.81 10.46 6.55
C GLY A 36 -4.14 10.24 5.84
N ASN A 37 -4.06 9.90 4.59
CA ASN A 37 -5.23 9.62 3.76
C ASN A 37 -5.02 8.34 2.95
N PHE A 38 -6.04 7.49 2.92
CA PHE A 38 -6.16 6.38 1.98
C PHE A 38 -6.99 6.83 0.79
N ALA A 39 -6.47 6.67 -0.41
CA ALA A 39 -7.18 6.98 -1.63
C ALA A 39 -6.89 5.96 -2.72
N ILE A 40 -7.84 5.79 -3.63
CA ILE A 40 -7.70 4.90 -4.78
C ILE A 40 -6.63 5.46 -5.72
N MET A 41 -5.77 4.60 -6.24
CA MET A 41 -4.77 4.99 -7.24
C MET A 41 -5.42 5.14 -8.62
N SER A 42 -4.97 6.15 -9.35
CA SER A 42 -5.28 6.35 -10.76
C SER A 42 -4.04 6.83 -11.50
N GLY A 43 -3.90 6.45 -12.75
CA GLY A 43 -2.89 7.04 -13.64
C GLY A 43 -3.26 8.47 -14.05
N ASP A 44 -2.34 9.15 -14.71
CA ASP A 44 -2.60 10.47 -15.30
C ASP A 44 -3.64 10.35 -16.41
N LEU A 45 -4.88 10.70 -16.12
CA LEU A 45 -6.02 10.59 -17.03
C LEU A 45 -5.87 11.51 -18.26
N TYR A 46 -5.13 12.61 -18.13
CA TYR A 46 -4.85 13.47 -19.27
C TYR A 46 -3.84 12.81 -20.23
N ALA A 47 -2.82 12.16 -19.70
CA ALA A 47 -1.90 11.35 -20.49
C ALA A 47 -2.62 10.21 -21.20
N LEU A 48 -3.56 9.55 -20.53
CA LEU A 48 -4.41 8.52 -21.12
C LEU A 48 -5.25 9.09 -22.29
N ALA A 49 -5.92 10.22 -22.08
CA ALA A 49 -6.70 10.87 -23.13
C ALA A 49 -5.82 11.25 -24.33
N GLN A 50 -4.64 11.81 -24.10
CA GLN A 50 -3.70 12.09 -25.20
C GLN A 50 -3.36 10.84 -26.00
N SER A 51 -3.11 9.72 -25.34
CA SER A 51 -2.83 8.44 -25.99
C SER A 51 -4.02 7.94 -26.83
N MET A 52 -5.24 8.04 -26.28
CA MET A 52 -6.47 7.61 -26.97
C MET A 52 -6.73 8.40 -28.25
N PHE A 53 -6.36 9.68 -28.27
CA PHE A 53 -6.50 10.57 -29.44
C PHE A 53 -5.26 10.62 -30.32
N ASN A 54 -4.31 9.72 -30.13
CA ASN A 54 -3.06 9.66 -30.89
C ASN A 54 -2.23 10.97 -30.83
N LEU A 55 -2.35 11.71 -29.73
CA LEU A 55 -1.59 12.92 -29.46
C LEU A 55 -0.25 12.56 -28.80
N LYS A 56 0.71 13.48 -28.86
CA LYS A 56 1.95 13.34 -28.10
C LYS A 56 1.63 13.29 -26.61
N VAL A 57 1.94 12.18 -25.97
CA VAL A 57 1.72 12.01 -24.53
C VAL A 57 2.70 12.87 -23.74
N THR A 58 2.20 13.82 -22.98
CA THR A 58 2.97 14.69 -22.08
C THR A 58 2.48 14.57 -20.63
N GLY A 59 1.21 14.25 -20.43
CA GLY A 59 0.56 14.25 -19.15
C GLY A 59 0.49 15.63 -18.49
N LEU A 60 -0.06 15.70 -17.31
CA LEU A 60 -0.11 16.92 -16.48
C LEU A 60 0.82 16.84 -15.27
N LEU A 61 1.26 15.65 -14.91
CA LEU A 61 2.15 15.39 -13.78
C LEU A 61 3.56 15.08 -14.28
N LYS A 62 4.55 15.63 -13.59
CA LYS A 62 5.97 15.34 -13.85
C LYS A 62 6.44 14.17 -13.00
N SER A 63 7.57 13.56 -13.36
CA SER A 63 8.25 12.57 -12.53
C SER A 63 8.43 13.07 -11.10
N GLY A 64 8.08 12.26 -10.10
CA GLY A 64 8.11 12.62 -8.70
C GLY A 64 6.95 13.49 -8.24
N GLU A 65 5.88 13.61 -9.03
CA GLU A 65 4.67 14.35 -8.67
C GLU A 65 3.44 13.46 -8.66
N ILE A 66 2.53 13.78 -7.74
CA ILE A 66 1.17 13.24 -7.69
C ILE A 66 0.17 14.39 -7.57
N TYR A 67 -1.05 14.16 -8.05
CA TYR A 67 -2.18 15.01 -7.73
C TYR A 67 -3.03 14.33 -6.66
N HIS A 68 -3.28 15.04 -5.56
CA HIS A 68 -4.10 14.54 -4.47
C HIS A 68 -4.84 15.72 -3.82
N LYS A 69 -6.14 15.79 -4.06
CA LYS A 69 -6.99 16.91 -3.61
C LYS A 69 -6.91 17.13 -2.09
N PHE A 70 -6.90 16.03 -1.30
CA PHE A 70 -6.80 16.09 0.16
C PHE A 70 -5.57 16.88 0.66
N TRP A 71 -4.41 16.72 0.01
CA TRP A 71 -3.19 17.42 0.39
C TRP A 71 -3.08 18.80 -0.24
N LEU A 72 -3.65 19.00 -1.43
CA LEU A 72 -3.80 20.31 -2.03
C LEU A 72 -4.56 21.27 -1.13
N ASP A 73 -5.68 20.82 -0.56
CA ASP A 73 -6.51 21.62 0.33
C ASP A 73 -5.83 21.93 1.68
N LYS A 74 -4.81 21.14 2.05
CA LYS A 74 -3.97 21.37 3.23
C LYS A 74 -2.69 22.14 2.95
N TYR A 75 -2.46 22.53 1.70
CA TYR A 75 -1.26 23.23 1.25
C TYR A 75 0.05 22.47 1.51
N ASP A 76 0.01 21.15 1.55
CA ASP A 76 1.18 20.31 1.74
C ASP A 76 1.98 20.14 0.46
N LYS A 77 3.30 20.18 0.59
CA LYS A 77 4.21 20.11 -0.58
C LYS A 77 4.71 18.71 -0.87
N GLN A 78 4.86 17.89 0.14
CA GLN A 78 5.48 16.56 0.05
C GLN A 78 4.79 15.57 0.94
N VAL A 79 4.65 14.36 0.44
CA VAL A 79 4.11 13.22 1.17
C VAL A 79 4.96 11.99 0.92
N VAL A 80 4.88 11.03 1.84
CA VAL A 80 5.34 9.66 1.60
C VAL A 80 4.14 8.77 1.38
N CYS A 81 4.30 7.83 0.46
CA CYS A 81 3.26 6.95 -0.03
C CYS A 81 3.61 5.51 0.32
N PHE A 82 2.60 4.76 0.75
CA PHE A 82 2.70 3.36 1.14
C PHE A 82 1.54 2.58 0.55
N ARG A 83 1.83 1.40 0.03
CA ARG A 83 0.82 0.41 -0.37
C ARG A 83 1.09 -0.90 0.35
N ALA A 84 0.07 -1.48 0.93
CA ALA A 84 0.15 -2.82 1.52
C ALA A 84 -0.15 -3.89 0.45
N PRO A 85 0.55 -5.03 0.48
CA PRO A 85 1.65 -5.37 1.38
C PRO A 85 2.96 -4.70 0.97
N MET A 86 3.79 -4.35 1.96
CA MET A 86 5.14 -3.88 1.73
C MET A 86 6.12 -5.04 1.88
N THR A 87 6.92 -5.31 0.86
CA THR A 87 7.89 -6.41 0.84
C THR A 87 9.32 -5.96 1.12
N SER A 88 9.59 -4.66 1.01
CA SER A 88 10.91 -4.09 1.27
C SER A 88 10.85 -2.59 1.57
N HIS A 89 11.96 -2.04 2.05
CA HIS A 89 12.12 -0.58 2.23
C HIS A 89 12.02 0.21 0.92
N ASN A 90 12.19 -0.46 -0.23
CA ASN A 90 12.08 0.14 -1.56
C ASN A 90 10.64 0.49 -1.92
N ASN A 91 9.66 -0.09 -1.21
CA ASN A 91 8.23 0.17 -1.43
C ASN A 91 7.73 1.50 -0.83
N VAL A 92 8.59 2.24 -0.16
CA VAL A 92 8.25 3.59 0.31
C VAL A 92 8.58 4.58 -0.79
N VAL A 93 7.61 5.41 -1.18
CA VAL A 93 7.79 6.40 -2.24
C VAL A 93 7.50 7.80 -1.69
N LYS A 94 8.42 8.73 -1.95
CA LYS A 94 8.22 10.14 -1.60
C LYS A 94 7.84 10.92 -2.85
N GLN A 95 6.74 11.66 -2.79
CA GLN A 95 6.18 12.41 -3.91
C GLN A 95 5.92 13.86 -3.53
N ARG A 96 5.98 14.74 -4.52
CA ARG A 96 5.55 16.14 -4.40
C ARG A 96 4.09 16.26 -4.82
N ILE A 97 3.35 17.13 -4.15
CA ILE A 97 2.00 17.48 -4.57
C ILE A 97 2.08 18.47 -5.73
N CYS A 98 1.40 18.15 -6.82
CA CYS A 98 1.34 19.00 -8.01
C CYS A 98 0.37 20.15 -7.81
N TYR A 99 0.87 21.39 -7.87
CA TYR A 99 0.08 22.64 -7.80
C TYR A 99 -0.15 23.28 -9.16
N ASN A 100 0.12 22.57 -10.27
CA ASN A 100 -0.13 23.08 -11.60
C ASN A 100 -1.61 23.42 -11.78
N HIS A 101 -1.90 24.59 -12.33
CA HIS A 101 -3.25 25.08 -12.60
C HIS A 101 -4.01 24.13 -13.55
N ASP A 102 -3.36 23.63 -14.59
CA ASP A 102 -3.99 22.72 -15.54
C ASP A 102 -4.37 21.37 -14.88
N ALA A 103 -3.49 20.84 -14.03
CA ALA A 103 -3.80 19.63 -13.26
C ALA A 103 -5.00 19.86 -12.31
N GLN A 104 -5.06 21.01 -11.65
CA GLN A 104 -6.19 21.37 -10.79
C GLN A 104 -7.48 21.54 -11.60
N TYR A 105 -7.41 22.11 -12.79
CA TYR A 105 -8.56 22.29 -13.68
C TYR A 105 -9.09 20.94 -14.20
N TRP A 106 -8.21 20.11 -14.75
CA TRP A 106 -8.62 18.84 -15.36
C TRP A 106 -9.04 17.80 -14.34
N PHE A 107 -8.41 17.76 -13.16
CA PHE A 107 -8.70 16.79 -12.10
C PHE A 107 -9.65 17.31 -11.01
N ARG A 108 -10.27 18.46 -11.20
CA ARG A 108 -11.11 19.16 -10.18
C ARG A 108 -12.24 18.31 -9.60
N TYR A 109 -12.76 17.38 -10.36
CA TYR A 109 -13.85 16.48 -9.91
C TYR A 109 -13.34 15.22 -9.21
N ILE A 110 -12.05 14.99 -9.21
CA ILE A 110 -11.43 13.83 -8.57
C ILE A 110 -11.11 14.17 -7.13
N GLN A 111 -11.97 13.78 -6.20
CA GLN A 111 -11.88 14.17 -4.79
C GLN A 111 -11.16 13.12 -3.93
N HIS A 112 -11.30 11.82 -4.25
CA HIS A 112 -10.91 10.70 -3.39
C HIS A 112 -9.90 9.76 -4.05
N ALA A 113 -9.19 10.22 -5.08
CA ALA A 113 -8.14 9.46 -5.72
C ALA A 113 -6.78 10.16 -5.62
N VAL A 114 -5.73 9.36 -5.68
CA VAL A 114 -4.35 9.79 -5.91
C VAL A 114 -4.04 9.54 -7.37
N ILE A 115 -3.75 10.60 -8.12
CA ILE A 115 -3.31 10.48 -9.51
C ILE A 115 -1.80 10.44 -9.51
N VAL A 116 -1.23 9.36 -10.03
CA VAL A 116 0.22 9.18 -10.18
C VAL A 116 0.65 9.57 -11.58
N ASN A 117 1.88 10.02 -11.69
CA ASN A 117 2.45 10.39 -12.97
C ASN A 117 2.79 9.16 -13.84
N ALA A 118 2.95 9.36 -15.15
CA ALA A 118 3.29 8.32 -16.11
C ALA A 118 4.81 8.20 -16.38
N TRP A 119 5.66 8.91 -15.63
CA TRP A 119 7.06 9.15 -15.99
C TRP A 119 8.09 8.54 -15.05
N ASP A 120 7.65 7.92 -13.97
CA ASP A 120 8.55 7.30 -13.00
C ASP A 120 8.11 5.89 -12.60
N ASP A 121 8.90 5.29 -11.73
CA ASP A 121 8.75 3.93 -11.25
C ASP A 121 7.82 3.80 -10.01
N THR A 122 6.93 4.76 -9.78
CA THR A 122 6.07 4.78 -8.59
C THR A 122 5.23 3.51 -8.46
N CYS A 123 4.57 3.07 -9.54
CA CYS A 123 3.78 1.84 -9.52
C CYS A 123 4.63 0.60 -9.24
N MET A 124 5.81 0.50 -9.83
CA MET A 124 6.75 -0.59 -9.55
C MET A 124 7.22 -0.57 -8.09
N LYS A 125 7.58 0.60 -7.55
CA LYS A 125 7.99 0.78 -6.16
C LYS A 125 6.87 0.50 -5.17
N THR A 126 5.64 0.78 -5.52
CA THR A 126 4.47 0.43 -4.72
C THR A 126 4.02 -1.02 -4.92
N ASN A 127 4.99 -1.89 -5.14
CA ASN A 127 4.84 -3.34 -5.25
C ASN A 127 3.98 -3.76 -6.44
N GLY A 128 4.27 -3.18 -7.62
CA GLY A 128 3.53 -3.47 -8.85
C GLY A 128 2.07 -3.07 -8.77
N SER A 129 1.77 -1.92 -8.15
CA SER A 129 0.41 -1.41 -8.07
C SER A 129 -0.16 -1.13 -9.45
N ASP A 130 -1.46 -1.37 -9.60
CA ASP A 130 -2.23 -1.06 -10.79
C ASP A 130 -3.47 -0.20 -10.46
N PHE A 131 -4.33 0.01 -11.42
CA PHE A 131 -5.46 0.92 -11.29
C PHE A 131 -6.81 0.20 -11.21
N ASP A 132 -6.81 -1.05 -10.74
CA ASP A 132 -8.01 -1.88 -10.56
C ASP A 132 -8.76 -1.64 -9.23
N GLY A 133 -8.30 -0.69 -8.44
CA GLY A 133 -8.85 -0.34 -7.12
C GLY A 133 -7.81 -0.33 -6.00
N ASP A 134 -6.53 -0.40 -6.34
CA ASP A 134 -5.45 -0.30 -5.38
C ASP A 134 -5.52 0.97 -4.54
N LEU A 135 -5.31 0.81 -3.25
CA LEU A 135 -5.31 1.90 -2.28
C LEU A 135 -3.90 2.31 -1.89
N LEU A 136 -3.63 3.60 -2.02
CA LEU A 136 -2.40 4.21 -1.56
C LEU A 136 -2.64 4.98 -0.27
N PHE A 137 -1.88 4.67 0.77
CA PHE A 137 -1.82 5.50 1.96
C PHE A 137 -0.79 6.59 1.76
N THR A 138 -1.17 7.84 2.02
CA THR A 138 -0.30 9.00 1.91
C THR A 138 -0.26 9.77 3.22
N THR A 139 0.91 10.23 3.64
CA THR A 139 1.09 11.03 4.85
C THR A 139 2.16 12.10 4.69
N ASN A 140 1.93 13.26 5.30
CA ASN A 140 2.88 14.36 5.41
C ASN A 140 3.70 14.31 6.72
N ASN A 141 3.59 13.24 7.52
CA ASN A 141 4.28 13.12 8.79
C ASN A 141 5.78 13.39 8.60
N HIS A 142 6.28 14.43 9.28
CA HIS A 142 7.64 14.93 9.08
C HIS A 142 8.74 13.90 9.41
N VAL A 143 8.50 13.01 10.38
CA VAL A 143 9.45 11.93 10.71
C VAL A 143 9.57 10.97 9.54
N LEU A 144 8.43 10.53 8.96
CA LEU A 144 8.41 9.61 7.83
C LEU A 144 8.96 10.26 6.55
N VAL A 145 8.60 11.52 6.29
CA VAL A 145 9.11 12.27 5.14
C VAL A 145 10.62 12.49 5.23
N SER A 146 11.16 12.77 6.42
CA SER A 146 12.61 12.97 6.63
C SER A 146 13.40 11.67 6.66
N ALA A 147 12.81 10.59 7.13
CA ALA A 147 13.43 9.27 7.16
C ALA A 147 13.47 8.57 5.79
N TYR A 148 12.79 9.11 4.79
CA TYR A 148 12.75 8.54 3.44
C TYR A 148 14.15 8.40 2.83
N ARG A 149 14.42 7.23 2.26
CA ARG A 149 15.62 6.98 1.47
C ARG A 149 15.22 6.64 0.04
N LYS A 150 15.83 7.31 -0.93
CA LYS A 150 15.62 6.99 -2.34
C LYS A 150 16.35 5.68 -2.66
N LEU A 151 15.61 4.61 -2.79
CA LEU A 151 16.10 3.30 -3.19
C LEU A 151 15.57 2.96 -4.59
N PRO A 152 16.25 2.08 -5.36
CA PRO A 152 15.75 1.64 -6.66
C PRO A 152 14.46 0.83 -6.52
N ALA A 153 13.64 0.78 -7.57
CA ALA A 153 12.55 -0.18 -7.64
C ALA A 153 13.11 -1.62 -7.65
N ILE A 154 12.41 -2.53 -6.99
CA ILE A 154 12.71 -3.96 -7.09
C ILE A 154 11.73 -4.53 -8.09
N ASP A 155 12.25 -5.06 -9.18
CA ASP A 155 11.44 -5.77 -10.17
C ASP A 155 11.27 -7.22 -9.69
N CYS A 156 10.06 -7.53 -9.24
CA CYS A 156 9.68 -8.90 -8.92
C CYS A 156 9.26 -9.60 -10.22
N ALA A 157 10.21 -10.23 -10.90
CA ALA A 157 9.95 -10.97 -12.13
C ALA A 157 8.90 -12.07 -11.90
N GLN A 158 7.69 -11.82 -12.34
CA GLN A 158 6.63 -12.83 -12.31
C GLN A 158 6.85 -13.83 -13.44
N LYS A 159 6.98 -15.11 -13.10
CA LYS A 159 6.95 -16.18 -14.10
C LYS A 159 5.56 -16.20 -14.73
N LYS A 160 5.49 -15.91 -16.02
CA LYS A 160 4.23 -16.07 -16.76
C LYS A 160 3.83 -17.55 -16.69
N ALA A 161 2.63 -17.80 -16.16
CA ALA A 161 2.05 -19.14 -16.16
C ALA A 161 1.82 -19.59 -17.60
N SER A 162 2.06 -20.87 -17.89
CA SER A 162 1.70 -21.47 -19.17
C SER A 162 0.17 -21.45 -19.32
N LYS A 163 -0.32 -21.11 -20.51
CA LYS A 163 -1.76 -21.19 -20.80
C LYS A 163 -2.19 -22.65 -20.71
N THR A 164 -3.15 -22.94 -19.82
CA THR A 164 -3.74 -24.27 -19.64
C THR A 164 -5.26 -24.18 -19.80
N ILE A 165 -5.89 -25.26 -20.23
CA ILE A 165 -7.35 -25.36 -20.24
C ILE A 165 -7.79 -25.59 -18.80
N VAL A 166 -8.59 -24.67 -18.26
CA VAL A 166 -9.09 -24.75 -16.87
C VAL A 166 -10.14 -25.84 -16.78
N THR A 167 -9.96 -26.78 -15.85
CA THR A 167 -10.92 -27.83 -15.57
C THR A 167 -11.73 -27.51 -14.29
N GLU A 168 -12.87 -28.20 -14.10
CA GLU A 168 -13.66 -28.07 -12.86
C GLU A 168 -12.84 -28.37 -11.61
N LYS A 169 -11.93 -29.34 -11.68
CA LYS A 169 -11.02 -29.67 -10.56
C LYS A 169 -10.07 -28.50 -10.23
N ASP A 170 -9.59 -27.80 -11.24
CA ASP A 170 -8.71 -26.65 -11.05
C ASP A 170 -9.45 -25.50 -10.35
N ILE A 171 -10.72 -25.27 -10.67
CA ILE A 171 -11.58 -24.28 -10.02
C ILE A 171 -11.78 -24.65 -8.53
N ILE A 172 -12.05 -25.91 -8.22
CA ILE A 172 -12.22 -26.38 -6.85
C ILE A 172 -10.92 -26.24 -6.05
N ILE A 173 -9.77 -26.61 -6.63
CA ILE A 173 -8.46 -26.48 -6.00
C ILE A 173 -8.14 -25.01 -5.75
N SER A 174 -8.39 -24.13 -6.74
CA SER A 174 -8.20 -22.69 -6.64
C SER A 174 -9.04 -22.10 -5.50
N ASN A 175 -10.33 -22.40 -5.46
CA ASN A 175 -11.20 -21.94 -4.38
C ASN A 175 -10.73 -22.41 -3.00
N LYS A 176 -10.36 -23.68 -2.86
CA LYS A 176 -9.83 -24.23 -1.60
C LYS A 176 -8.52 -23.54 -1.18
N SER A 177 -7.63 -23.25 -2.11
CA SER A 177 -6.37 -22.57 -1.84
C SER A 177 -6.57 -21.09 -1.52
N GLY A 178 -7.55 -20.42 -2.11
CA GLY A 178 -7.91 -19.02 -1.86
C GLY A 178 -8.55 -18.79 -0.47
N PHE A 179 -9.17 -19.82 0.12
CA PHE A 179 -9.67 -19.79 1.50
C PHE A 179 -8.61 -20.17 2.55
N GLY A 180 -7.40 -20.50 2.11
CA GLY A 180 -6.31 -20.89 3.03
C GLY A 180 -5.76 -19.70 3.80
N ASP A 181 -5.47 -19.92 5.09
CA ASP A 181 -4.91 -18.92 6.03
C ASP A 181 -3.40 -18.62 5.78
N LYS A 182 -2.91 -18.84 4.55
CA LYS A 182 -1.49 -18.67 4.21
C LYS A 182 -1.04 -17.22 4.33
N ILE A 183 -1.87 -16.27 3.90
CA ILE A 183 -1.55 -14.83 3.97
C ILE A 183 -1.48 -14.41 5.43
N GLY A 184 -2.49 -14.76 6.23
CA GLY A 184 -2.57 -14.41 7.63
C GLY A 184 -1.45 -15.03 8.46
N SER A 185 -1.19 -16.32 8.30
CA SER A 185 -0.15 -17.04 9.04
C SER A 185 1.26 -16.50 8.70
N THR A 186 1.54 -16.26 7.42
CA THR A 186 2.82 -15.68 6.98
C THR A 186 2.99 -14.26 7.51
N THR A 187 1.95 -13.43 7.45
CA THR A 187 1.97 -12.06 7.99
C THR A 187 2.26 -12.06 9.48
N ASN A 188 1.59 -12.91 10.25
CA ASN A 188 1.81 -13.01 11.70
C ASN A 188 3.22 -13.48 12.05
N LEU A 189 3.74 -14.47 11.33
CA LEU A 189 5.11 -14.96 11.51
C LEU A 189 6.13 -13.86 11.20
N THR A 190 5.98 -13.20 10.07
CA THR A 190 6.90 -12.12 9.64
C THR A 190 6.87 -10.95 10.62
N THR A 191 5.70 -10.56 11.10
CA THR A 191 5.54 -9.50 12.13
C THR A 191 6.23 -9.89 13.44
N SER A 192 6.09 -11.14 13.87
CA SER A 192 6.77 -11.65 15.08
C SER A 192 8.29 -11.65 14.93
N GLN A 193 8.80 -12.06 13.77
CA GLN A 193 10.23 -12.03 13.46
C GLN A 193 10.77 -10.60 13.40
N LEU A 194 10.01 -9.66 12.83
CA LEU A 194 10.37 -8.25 12.79
C LEU A 194 10.45 -7.65 14.21
N SER A 195 9.50 -8.01 15.07
CA SER A 195 9.50 -7.59 16.47
C SER A 195 10.69 -8.14 17.23
N LEU A 196 11.01 -9.43 17.01
CA LEU A 196 12.18 -10.07 17.62
C LEU A 196 13.49 -9.45 17.13
N MET A 197 13.59 -9.14 15.83
CA MET A 197 14.77 -8.51 15.22
C MET A 197 15.12 -7.18 15.90
N ALA A 198 14.12 -6.41 16.34
CA ALA A 198 14.33 -5.15 17.04
C ALA A 198 15.05 -5.29 18.41
N SER A 199 15.14 -6.50 18.96
CA SER A 199 15.82 -6.79 20.22
C SER A 199 17.32 -7.04 20.06
N PHE A 200 17.82 -7.13 18.81
CA PHE A 200 19.22 -7.43 18.53
C PHE A 200 19.97 -6.22 17.95
N ASP A 201 21.28 -6.18 18.15
CA ASP A 201 22.14 -5.20 17.47
C ASP A 201 22.16 -5.45 15.94
N LYS A 202 22.13 -4.38 15.16
CA LYS A 202 22.06 -4.45 13.67
C LYS A 202 23.24 -5.18 13.03
N ASN A 203 24.38 -5.26 13.71
CA ASN A 203 25.56 -5.92 13.21
C ASN A 203 25.66 -7.40 13.66
N SER A 204 24.77 -7.83 14.57
CA SER A 204 24.77 -9.20 15.09
C SER A 204 24.37 -10.22 14.01
N LYS A 205 24.77 -11.46 14.21
CA LYS A 205 24.43 -12.57 13.33
C LYS A 205 22.92 -12.85 13.38
N GLU A 206 22.35 -12.75 14.58
CA GLU A 206 20.92 -12.96 14.85
C GLU A 206 20.05 -11.93 14.12
N TYR A 207 20.45 -10.65 14.11
CA TYR A 207 19.74 -9.60 13.36
C TYR A 207 19.72 -9.90 11.87
N LYS A 208 20.87 -10.25 11.29
CA LYS A 208 21.00 -10.54 9.85
C LYS A 208 20.19 -11.77 9.43
N GLU A 209 20.18 -12.80 10.27
CA GLU A 209 19.37 -14.00 10.02
C GLU A 209 17.86 -13.68 10.08
N LEU A 210 17.43 -12.90 11.06
CA LEU A 210 16.03 -12.46 11.17
C LEU A 210 15.63 -11.51 10.04
N GLU A 211 16.52 -10.61 9.61
CA GLU A 211 16.29 -9.74 8.47
C GLU A 211 16.06 -10.56 7.19
N TYR A 212 16.87 -11.57 6.94
CA TYR A 212 16.67 -12.49 5.82
C TYR A 212 15.32 -13.21 5.90
N ARG A 213 14.93 -13.69 7.08
CA ARG A 213 13.64 -14.37 7.29
C ARG A 213 12.46 -13.43 7.10
N VAL A 214 12.57 -12.18 7.56
CA VAL A 214 11.54 -11.15 7.36
C VAL A 214 11.35 -10.86 5.87
N ILE A 215 12.42 -10.63 5.12
CA ILE A 215 12.38 -10.38 3.68
C ILE A 215 11.76 -11.58 2.96
N THR A 216 12.18 -12.80 3.31
CA THR A 216 11.63 -14.03 2.73
C THR A 216 10.15 -14.18 3.03
N GLY A 217 9.73 -13.91 4.28
CA GLY A 217 8.32 -13.95 4.67
C GLY A 217 7.45 -12.94 3.94
N GLN A 218 7.97 -11.72 3.73
CA GLN A 218 7.28 -10.69 2.94
C GLN A 218 7.09 -11.13 1.48
N ASN A 219 8.11 -11.73 0.87
CA ASN A 219 8.00 -12.28 -0.49
C ASN A 219 6.99 -13.43 -0.57
N TYR A 220 6.95 -14.32 0.43
CA TYR A 220 5.93 -15.37 0.50
C TYR A 220 4.52 -14.79 0.63
N GLN A 221 4.36 -13.74 1.41
CA GLN A 221 3.07 -13.04 1.54
C GLN A 221 2.61 -12.48 0.20
N GLN A 222 3.50 -11.81 -0.54
CA GLN A 222 3.21 -11.29 -1.87
C GLN A 222 2.82 -12.41 -2.83
N ASN A 223 3.62 -13.47 -2.91
CA ASN A 223 3.31 -14.61 -3.77
C ASN A 223 1.95 -15.26 -3.42
N ALA A 224 1.56 -15.28 -2.14
CA ALA A 224 0.28 -15.83 -1.74
C ALA A 224 -0.89 -14.94 -2.18
N ILE A 225 -0.72 -13.62 -2.22
CA ILE A 225 -1.71 -12.67 -2.73
C ILE A 225 -1.82 -12.81 -4.25
N ASP A 226 -0.69 -12.78 -4.96
CA ASP A 226 -0.64 -12.87 -6.41
C ASP A 226 -1.22 -14.20 -6.93
N LEU A 227 -1.03 -15.30 -6.19
CA LEU A 227 -1.63 -16.59 -6.51
C LEU A 227 -3.16 -16.53 -6.51
N VAL A 228 -3.75 -15.83 -5.53
CA VAL A 228 -5.20 -15.67 -5.44
C VAL A 228 -5.73 -14.80 -6.58
N VAL A 229 -5.01 -13.74 -6.94
CA VAL A 229 -5.36 -12.84 -8.04
C VAL A 229 -5.23 -13.55 -9.38
N ALA A 230 -4.11 -14.23 -9.62
CA ALA A 230 -3.86 -14.98 -10.86
C ALA A 230 -4.91 -16.09 -11.10
N LEU A 231 -5.37 -16.74 -10.04
CA LEU A 231 -6.42 -17.76 -10.14
C LEU A 231 -7.79 -17.15 -10.47
N ARG A 232 -8.07 -15.93 -10.04
CA ARG A 232 -9.31 -15.19 -10.40
C ARG A 232 -9.28 -14.65 -11.80
N SER A 233 -8.16 -14.11 -12.27
CA SER A 233 -8.03 -13.55 -13.63
C SER A 233 -8.07 -14.61 -14.73
N ASN A 234 -7.74 -15.86 -14.44
CA ASN A 234 -7.85 -16.98 -15.38
C ASN A 234 -9.28 -17.55 -15.50
N MET A 235 -10.24 -17.05 -14.71
CA MET A 235 -11.65 -17.47 -14.73
C MET A 235 -12.56 -16.49 -15.51
N GLN A 236 -12.03 -15.42 -16.08
CA GLN A 236 -12.71 -14.52 -17.03
C GLN A 236 -12.28 -14.85 -18.46
#